data_3fa6516f8de053097f3ada4a564c9124
#
_entry.id   3fa6516f8de053097f3ada4a564c9124
#
_cell.length_a   1.000
_cell.length_b   1.000
_cell.length_c   1.000
_cell.angle_alpha   90.00
_cell.angle_beta   90.00
_cell.angle_gamma   90.00
#
_symmetry.space_group_name_H-M   'P 1'
#
loop_
_entity.id
_entity.type
_entity.pdbx_description
1 polymer ?
#
loop_
_entity_poly.entity_id
_entity_poly.type
_entity_poly.pdbx_seq_one_letter_code
_entity_poly.pdbx_strand_id
1 'polypeptide(L)'
;MALRIVGHPCRRLIRSSSAFHTNALQHTRPRRAFTLIELLVVIAIIAVLIGLLFPAFRAVQDQAKRTQAKNDLIQIVNAVNAFYTEYGKYPIATDDSPIINNSGVMYTLRADPTIANGNPNANNAVNTRQIVFINPPYVKTDSAASRRSGVSPTDGQYYDPFGVPYRIKIDGNYDNQMPNPYTSNTGAGPGPLSIGAIAWSAGKDGLAPDNGGTANFNNSDDVISWQ
;
A
#
# COMPACT_ATOMS: atom_id res chain seq x y z
N MET A 1 77.84 -14.75 36.86
CA MET A 1 78.14 -15.63 38.00
C MET A 1 77.48 -16.98 37.66
N ALA A 2 78.38 -17.94 37.46
CA ALA A 2 78.00 -19.30 37.00
C ALA A 2 77.44 -20.13 38.13
N LEU A 3 76.53 -21.03 37.82
CA LEU A 3 76.55 -22.36 38.44
C LEU A 3 75.96 -23.42 37.59
N ARG A 4 76.72 -24.39 37.26
CA ARG A 4 76.52 -25.66 36.59
C ARG A 4 76.15 -26.71 37.63
N ILE A 5 75.23 -27.66 37.36
CA ILE A 5 75.27 -29.02 37.96
C ILE A 5 74.44 -29.86 37.00
N VAL A 6 74.98 -30.68 36.16
CA VAL A 6 75.46 -32.08 36.20
C VAL A 6 74.36 -33.09 36.65
N GLY A 7 73.79 -33.80 35.73
CA GLY A 7 73.84 -35.20 35.40
C GLY A 7 73.07 -36.19 36.28
N HIS A 8 72.24 -37.05 35.73
CA HIS A 8 72.55 -38.47 35.56
C HIS A 8 71.36 -39.20 34.86
N PRO A 9 71.55 -40.27 34.13
CA PRO A 9 70.56 -40.95 33.34
C PRO A 9 69.91 -42.11 34.15
N CYS A 10 68.66 -42.35 33.95
CA CYS A 10 67.96 -43.55 34.43
C CYS A 10 67.13 -44.25 33.37
N ARG A 11 67.66 -45.31 32.92
CA ARG A 11 67.11 -46.60 32.51
C ARG A 11 65.72 -46.67 31.92
N ARG A 12 65.70 -47.07 30.68
CA ARG A 12 64.77 -47.78 29.90
C ARG A 12 64.01 -48.87 30.64
N LEU A 13 62.73 -48.85 30.77
CA LEU A 13 61.85 -49.99 30.94
C LEU A 13 60.93 -50.09 29.76
N ILE A 14 61.19 -51.06 28.91
CA ILE A 14 60.31 -51.50 27.80
C ILE A 14 59.15 -52.23 28.46
N ARG A 15 57.95 -51.64 28.41
CA ARG A 15 56.74 -52.40 28.63
C ARG A 15 56.06 -52.55 27.27
N SER A 16 56.09 -53.76 26.77
CA SER A 16 55.22 -54.23 25.71
C SER A 16 53.79 -54.22 26.23
N SER A 17 52.95 -53.31 25.79
CA SER A 17 51.52 -53.43 25.93
C SER A 17 50.95 -53.80 24.57
N SER A 18 50.49 -55.05 24.51
CA SER A 18 49.64 -55.57 23.46
C SER A 18 48.43 -54.65 23.24
N ALA A 19 48.43 -53.96 22.10
CA ALA A 19 47.28 -53.18 21.66
C ALA A 19 46.13 -54.16 21.33
N PHE A 20 45.13 -54.19 22.19
CA PHE A 20 43.82 -54.75 21.82
C PHE A 20 43.22 -53.84 20.79
N HIS A 21 43.24 -54.25 19.53
CA HIS A 21 42.42 -53.67 18.49
C HIS A 21 40.95 -54.02 18.76
N THR A 22 40.25 -53.19 19.49
CA THR A 22 38.79 -53.21 19.48
C THR A 22 38.33 -52.64 18.13
N ASN A 23 37.97 -53.53 17.23
CA ASN A 23 37.21 -53.17 16.04
C ASN A 23 35.87 -52.62 16.50
N ALA A 24 35.77 -51.29 16.67
CA ALA A 24 34.52 -50.60 16.80
C ALA A 24 33.80 -50.74 15.47
N LEU A 25 32.81 -51.62 15.44
CA LEU A 25 31.87 -51.70 14.32
C LEU A 25 31.19 -50.35 14.16
N GLN A 26 31.70 -49.57 13.25
CA GLN A 26 31.04 -48.31 12.83
C GLN A 26 29.68 -48.74 12.18
N HIS A 27 28.62 -48.58 12.94
CA HIS A 27 27.27 -48.71 12.45
C HIS A 27 27.05 -47.54 11.45
N THR A 28 27.38 -47.75 10.20
CA THR A 28 27.02 -46.83 9.12
C THR A 28 25.51 -46.92 8.94
N ARG A 29 24.80 -45.93 9.51
CA ARG A 29 23.35 -45.75 9.25
C ARG A 29 23.17 -45.65 7.75
N PRO A 30 22.29 -46.46 7.13
CA PRO A 30 22.05 -46.36 5.71
C PRO A 30 21.52 -44.98 5.40
N ARG A 31 22.27 -44.17 4.63
CA ARG A 31 21.77 -42.91 4.09
C ARG A 31 20.73 -43.26 3.05
N ARG A 32 19.47 -42.99 3.36
CA ARG A 32 18.40 -43.15 2.39
C ARG A 32 18.67 -42.13 1.28
N ALA A 33 19.05 -42.58 0.12
CA ALA A 33 19.23 -41.75 -1.07
C ALA A 33 17.82 -41.50 -1.64
N PHE A 34 17.53 -40.23 -1.96
CA PHE A 34 16.29 -39.84 -2.61
C PHE A 34 16.28 -40.38 -4.06
N THR A 35 15.19 -40.95 -4.49
CA THR A 35 15.03 -41.43 -5.85
C THR A 35 14.64 -40.23 -6.75
N LEU A 36 15.03 -40.29 -8.02
CA LEU A 36 14.69 -39.24 -9.00
C LEU A 36 13.18 -39.11 -9.20
N ILE A 37 12.46 -40.25 -9.09
CA ILE A 37 11.00 -40.27 -9.23
C ILE A 37 10.29 -39.63 -8.02
N GLU A 38 10.80 -39.78 -6.78
CA GLU A 38 10.25 -39.11 -5.60
C GLU A 38 10.34 -37.62 -5.73
N LEU A 39 11.49 -37.09 -6.25
CA LEU A 39 11.63 -35.64 -6.49
C LEU A 39 10.69 -35.17 -7.60
N LEU A 40 10.60 -35.95 -8.71
CA LEU A 40 9.76 -35.59 -9.85
C LEU A 40 8.27 -35.50 -9.46
N VAL A 41 7.76 -36.45 -8.69
CA VAL A 41 6.36 -36.44 -8.24
C VAL A 41 6.08 -35.24 -7.35
N VAL A 42 6.99 -34.89 -6.44
CA VAL A 42 6.81 -33.72 -5.55
C VAL A 42 6.74 -32.42 -6.35
N ILE A 43 7.68 -32.21 -7.31
CA ILE A 43 7.63 -30.97 -8.12
C ILE A 43 6.39 -30.93 -9.02
N ALA A 44 5.91 -32.08 -9.51
CA ALA A 44 4.68 -32.14 -10.31
C ALA A 44 3.46 -31.72 -9.48
N ILE A 45 3.34 -32.19 -8.24
CA ILE A 45 2.24 -31.79 -7.34
C ILE A 45 2.32 -30.30 -7.02
N ILE A 46 3.52 -29.79 -6.70
CA ILE A 46 3.72 -28.35 -6.41
C ILE A 46 3.35 -27.50 -7.63
N ALA A 47 3.74 -27.92 -8.83
CA ALA A 47 3.42 -27.18 -10.05
C ALA A 47 1.90 -27.09 -10.29
N VAL A 48 1.16 -28.18 -10.06
CA VAL A 48 -0.31 -28.17 -10.15
C VAL A 48 -0.93 -27.26 -9.11
N LEU A 49 -0.48 -27.33 -7.84
CA LEU A 49 -1.00 -26.46 -6.77
C LEU A 49 -0.74 -24.99 -7.03
N ILE A 50 0.48 -24.63 -7.47
CA ILE A 50 0.81 -23.23 -7.83
C ILE A 50 -0.06 -22.76 -9.00
N GLY A 51 -0.26 -23.61 -10.01
CA GLY A 51 -1.09 -23.29 -11.17
C GLY A 51 -2.53 -22.93 -10.80
N LEU A 52 -3.11 -23.61 -9.82
CA LEU A 52 -4.47 -23.33 -9.33
C LEU A 52 -4.54 -22.11 -8.38
N LEU A 53 -3.47 -21.85 -7.60
CA LEU A 53 -3.44 -20.73 -6.66
C LEU A 53 -3.20 -19.38 -7.32
N PHE A 54 -2.51 -19.34 -8.46
CA PHE A 54 -2.09 -18.09 -9.09
C PHE A 54 -3.24 -17.13 -9.47
N PRO A 55 -4.35 -17.59 -10.09
CA PRO A 55 -5.47 -16.72 -10.41
C PRO A 55 -6.19 -16.20 -9.14
N ALA A 56 -6.34 -17.03 -8.12
CA ALA A 56 -6.97 -16.65 -6.86
C ALA A 56 -6.16 -15.56 -6.13
N PHE A 57 -4.84 -15.64 -6.16
CA PHE A 57 -3.96 -14.64 -5.54
C PHE A 57 -4.12 -13.24 -6.14
N ARG A 58 -4.30 -13.13 -7.46
CA ARG A 58 -4.56 -11.84 -8.13
C ARG A 58 -5.87 -11.22 -7.69
N ALA A 59 -6.93 -12.00 -7.58
CA ALA A 59 -8.24 -11.52 -7.13
C ALA A 59 -8.18 -10.97 -5.69
N VAL A 60 -7.47 -11.66 -4.80
CA VAL A 60 -7.26 -11.21 -3.41
C VAL A 60 -6.47 -9.91 -3.35
N GLN A 61 -5.43 -9.76 -4.18
CA GLN A 61 -4.67 -8.50 -4.25
C GLN A 61 -5.52 -7.32 -4.74
N ASP A 62 -6.34 -7.52 -5.78
CA ASP A 62 -7.21 -6.47 -6.28
C ASP A 62 -8.28 -6.09 -5.24
N GLN A 63 -8.82 -7.06 -4.49
CA GLN A 63 -9.73 -6.79 -3.38
C GLN A 63 -9.06 -6.02 -2.24
N ALA A 64 -7.82 -6.35 -1.88
CA ALA A 64 -7.07 -5.62 -0.87
C ALA A 64 -6.84 -4.15 -1.28
N LYS A 65 -6.51 -3.91 -2.55
CA LYS A 65 -6.37 -2.55 -3.09
C LYS A 65 -7.68 -1.76 -3.05
N ARG A 66 -8.81 -2.38 -3.39
CA ARG A 66 -10.14 -1.73 -3.30
C ARG A 66 -10.46 -1.36 -1.85
N THR A 67 -10.17 -2.25 -0.89
CA THR A 67 -10.37 -1.97 0.54
C THR A 67 -9.49 -0.81 1.01
N GLN A 68 -8.23 -0.77 0.58
CA GLN A 68 -7.35 0.35 0.87
C GLN A 68 -7.90 1.65 0.27
N ALA A 69 -8.27 1.65 -1.01
CA ALA A 69 -8.86 2.82 -1.66
C ALA A 69 -10.13 3.30 -0.91
N LYS A 70 -11.00 2.40 -0.47
CA LYS A 70 -12.17 2.75 0.33
C LYS A 70 -11.81 3.46 1.63
N ASN A 71 -10.82 2.96 2.35
CA ASN A 71 -10.35 3.58 3.58
C ASN A 71 -9.75 4.98 3.33
N ASP A 72 -8.98 5.13 2.27
CA ASP A 72 -8.39 6.41 1.88
C ASP A 72 -9.48 7.44 1.51
N LEU A 73 -10.51 7.03 0.76
CA LEU A 73 -11.66 7.86 0.40
C LEU A 73 -12.42 8.36 1.64
N ILE A 74 -12.67 7.49 2.59
CA ILE A 74 -13.32 7.85 3.85
C ILE A 74 -12.47 8.88 4.63
N GLN A 75 -11.14 8.70 4.66
CA GLN A 75 -10.24 9.65 5.31
C GLN A 75 -10.26 11.02 4.61
N ILE A 76 -10.29 11.07 3.27
CA ILE A 76 -10.40 12.31 2.50
C ILE A 76 -11.69 13.04 2.86
N VAL A 77 -12.83 12.38 2.81
CA VAL A 77 -14.14 12.98 3.13
C VAL A 77 -14.19 13.47 4.57
N ASN A 78 -13.70 12.68 5.51
CA ASN A 78 -13.62 13.08 6.91
C ASN A 78 -12.73 14.31 7.13
N ALA A 79 -11.61 14.40 6.42
CA ALA A 79 -10.71 15.55 6.48
C ALA A 79 -11.34 16.82 5.91
N VAL A 80 -12.09 16.71 4.80
CA VAL A 80 -12.85 17.83 4.22
C VAL A 80 -13.92 18.33 5.20
N ASN A 81 -14.67 17.41 5.82
CA ASN A 81 -15.69 17.76 6.79
C ASN A 81 -15.10 18.35 8.10
N ALA A 82 -13.96 17.84 8.54
CA ALA A 82 -13.24 18.39 9.69
C ALA A 82 -12.74 19.81 9.39
N PHE A 83 -12.23 20.05 8.19
CA PHE A 83 -11.85 21.39 7.74
C PHE A 83 -13.05 22.33 7.74
N TYR A 84 -14.20 21.90 7.19
CA TYR A 84 -15.44 22.67 7.22
C TYR A 84 -15.88 23.00 8.65
N THR A 85 -15.80 22.05 9.56
CA THR A 85 -16.16 22.26 10.97
C THR A 85 -15.27 23.30 11.64
N GLU A 86 -13.98 23.34 11.29
CA GLU A 86 -13.00 24.26 11.88
C GLU A 86 -13.06 25.67 11.29
N TYR A 87 -13.29 25.78 9.99
CA TYR A 87 -13.21 27.07 9.26
C TYR A 87 -14.57 27.64 8.83
N GLY A 88 -15.66 26.87 8.94
CA GLY A 88 -17.00 27.25 8.48
C GLY A 88 -17.12 27.35 6.97
N LYS A 89 -16.11 26.85 6.22
CA LYS A 89 -16.07 26.84 4.76
C LYS A 89 -15.29 25.63 4.26
N TYR A 90 -15.54 25.22 3.04
CA TYR A 90 -14.77 24.14 2.41
C TYR A 90 -13.37 24.60 1.95
N PRO A 91 -12.41 23.66 1.81
CA PRO A 91 -11.00 24.02 1.57
C PRO A 91 -10.75 24.76 0.25
N ILE A 92 -11.38 24.38 -0.84
CA ILE A 92 -11.16 24.98 -2.18
C ILE A 92 -12.33 24.73 -3.13
N ALA A 93 -13.56 24.80 -2.74
CA ALA A 93 -14.67 24.61 -3.67
C ALA A 93 -15.31 25.95 -4.07
N THR A 94 -15.61 26.10 -5.35
CA THR A 94 -16.36 27.21 -5.90
C THR A 94 -17.70 26.76 -6.47
N ASP A 95 -17.81 25.49 -6.85
CA ASP A 95 -19.00 24.83 -7.37
C ASP A 95 -18.92 23.32 -7.10
N ASP A 96 -19.92 22.55 -7.55
CA ASP A 96 -19.99 21.09 -7.37
C ASP A 96 -19.28 20.30 -8.47
N SER A 97 -18.36 20.91 -9.19
CA SER A 97 -17.61 20.22 -10.25
C SER A 97 -16.62 19.21 -9.68
N PRO A 98 -16.37 18.10 -10.38
CA PRO A 98 -15.35 17.15 -9.96
C PRO A 98 -13.95 17.77 -9.93
N ILE A 99 -13.25 17.64 -8.82
CA ILE A 99 -11.86 18.02 -8.67
C ILE A 99 -10.99 16.85 -9.10
N ILE A 100 -10.56 16.85 -10.35
CA ILE A 100 -9.73 15.81 -10.95
C ILE A 100 -8.28 15.94 -10.45
N ASN A 101 -7.75 17.16 -10.42
CA ASN A 101 -6.46 17.45 -9.81
C ASN A 101 -6.67 17.79 -8.33
N ASN A 102 -6.48 16.79 -7.48
CA ASN A 102 -6.72 16.93 -6.05
C ASN A 102 -5.59 17.60 -5.26
N SER A 103 -4.49 18.04 -5.91
CA SER A 103 -3.32 18.61 -5.22
C SER A 103 -3.67 19.81 -4.35
N GLY A 104 -4.52 20.71 -4.83
CA GLY A 104 -4.94 21.88 -4.05
C GLY A 104 -5.67 21.52 -2.77
N VAL A 105 -6.58 20.52 -2.82
CA VAL A 105 -7.24 19.98 -1.63
C VAL A 105 -6.21 19.37 -0.69
N MET A 106 -5.29 18.58 -1.21
CA MET A 106 -4.28 17.90 -0.41
C MET A 106 -3.30 18.86 0.26
N TYR A 107 -2.82 19.90 -0.44
CA TYR A 107 -2.00 20.96 0.17
C TYR A 107 -2.73 21.62 1.33
N THR A 108 -4.01 21.95 1.15
CA THR A 108 -4.81 22.61 2.19
C THR A 108 -5.04 21.71 3.39
N LEU A 109 -5.46 20.44 3.18
CA LEU A 109 -5.79 19.50 4.26
C LEU A 109 -4.54 19.01 5.00
N ARG A 110 -3.38 19.00 4.36
CA ARG A 110 -2.09 18.63 4.97
C ARG A 110 -1.39 19.81 5.65
N ALA A 111 -1.96 20.99 5.59
CA ALA A 111 -1.31 22.23 6.04
C ALA A 111 0.06 22.46 5.38
N ASP A 112 0.19 22.13 4.10
CA ASP A 112 1.44 22.29 3.37
C ASP A 112 1.57 23.72 2.83
N PRO A 113 2.51 24.55 3.37
CA PRO A 113 2.65 25.94 2.99
C PRO A 113 3.54 26.14 1.76
N THR A 114 4.02 25.07 1.14
CA THR A 114 5.00 25.13 0.05
C THR A 114 4.52 26.01 -1.08
N ILE A 115 5.38 26.94 -1.54
CA ILE A 115 5.10 27.78 -2.71
C ILE A 115 5.31 26.91 -3.95
N ALA A 116 4.27 26.19 -4.35
CA ALA A 116 4.24 25.38 -5.56
C ALA A 116 3.14 25.89 -6.49
N ASN A 117 3.33 25.66 -7.79
CA ASN A 117 2.30 26.03 -8.77
C ASN A 117 1.01 25.24 -8.48
N GLY A 118 -0.11 25.95 -8.34
CA GLY A 118 -1.41 25.34 -8.02
C GLY A 118 -1.63 24.99 -6.53
N ASN A 119 -0.76 25.42 -5.61
CA ASN A 119 -1.01 25.29 -4.18
C ASN A 119 -1.81 26.50 -3.65
N PRO A 120 -3.11 26.36 -3.36
CA PRO A 120 -3.92 27.44 -2.80
C PRO A 120 -3.54 27.76 -1.33
N ASN A 121 -2.88 26.82 -0.65
CA ASN A 121 -2.43 26.99 0.73
C ASN A 121 -0.99 27.54 0.84
N ALA A 122 -0.41 28.05 -0.24
CA ALA A 122 0.90 28.67 -0.19
C ALA A 122 0.94 29.75 0.92
N ASN A 123 1.98 29.72 1.75
CA ASN A 123 2.11 30.57 2.94
C ASN A 123 0.93 30.44 3.94
N ASN A 124 0.28 29.29 4.00
CA ASN A 124 -0.90 29.02 4.85
C ASN A 124 -2.09 29.95 4.56
N ALA A 125 -2.28 30.37 3.32
CA ALA A 125 -3.32 31.31 2.94
C ALA A 125 -4.75 30.78 3.18
N VAL A 126 -4.97 29.48 3.07
CA VAL A 126 -6.29 28.85 3.26
C VAL A 126 -6.39 28.18 4.62
N ASN A 127 -5.41 27.37 4.99
CA ASN A 127 -5.32 26.71 6.31
C ASN A 127 -4.45 27.57 7.24
N THR A 128 -4.99 28.70 7.66
CA THR A 128 -4.28 29.71 8.45
C THR A 128 -3.86 29.23 9.84
N ARG A 129 -4.55 28.25 10.40
CA ARG A 129 -4.23 27.64 11.70
C ARG A 129 -3.23 26.49 11.61
N GLN A 130 -2.81 26.13 10.40
CA GLN A 130 -1.84 25.06 10.14
C GLN A 130 -2.24 23.71 10.74
N ILE A 131 -3.53 23.40 10.73
CA ILE A 131 -4.07 22.14 11.27
C ILE A 131 -3.95 21.06 10.20
N VAL A 132 -3.29 19.97 10.55
CA VAL A 132 -3.19 18.80 9.68
C VAL A 132 -4.45 17.94 9.83
N PHE A 133 -5.34 17.96 8.84
CA PHE A 133 -6.59 17.19 8.82
C PHE A 133 -6.38 15.78 8.25
N ILE A 134 -5.40 15.61 7.36
CA ILE A 134 -5.03 14.32 6.78
C ILE A 134 -3.52 14.24 6.59
N ASN A 135 -2.93 13.08 6.85
CA ASN A 135 -1.50 12.85 6.64
C ASN A 135 -1.22 11.51 5.98
N PRO A 136 -1.60 11.34 4.69
CA PRO A 136 -1.30 10.12 3.96
C PRO A 136 0.21 10.00 3.72
N PRO A 137 0.72 8.77 3.53
CA PRO A 137 2.13 8.57 3.20
C PRO A 137 2.47 9.19 1.84
N TYR A 138 3.75 9.45 1.62
CA TYR A 138 4.23 9.75 0.27
C TYR A 138 4.28 8.48 -0.58
N VAL A 139 4.14 8.65 -1.91
CA VAL A 139 4.34 7.55 -2.85
C VAL A 139 5.75 6.97 -2.72
N LYS A 140 5.90 5.65 -2.83
CA LYS A 140 7.21 4.99 -2.73
C LYS A 140 8.13 5.33 -3.91
N THR A 141 7.54 5.54 -5.07
CA THR A 141 8.26 5.90 -6.30
C THR A 141 7.49 7.02 -6.98
N ASP A 142 8.13 8.18 -7.14
CA ASP A 142 7.51 9.37 -7.72
C ASP A 142 7.83 9.55 -9.21
N SER A 143 7.63 8.49 -10.00
CA SER A 143 7.58 8.59 -11.46
C SER A 143 6.13 8.45 -11.93
N ALA A 144 5.73 9.20 -12.93
CA ALA A 144 4.33 9.27 -13.39
C ALA A 144 3.69 7.88 -13.64
N ALA A 145 4.46 6.90 -14.09
CA ALA A 145 3.98 5.54 -14.34
C ALA A 145 3.90 4.65 -13.08
N SER A 146 4.45 5.08 -11.93
CA SER A 146 4.62 4.23 -10.74
C SER A 146 4.04 4.80 -9.45
N ARG A 147 3.44 6.00 -9.50
CA ARG A 147 2.79 6.62 -8.33
C ARG A 147 1.62 5.77 -7.87
N ARG A 148 1.61 5.35 -6.61
CA ARG A 148 0.53 4.54 -6.01
C ARG A 148 0.49 4.71 -4.50
N SER A 149 -0.72 4.63 -3.94
CA SER A 149 -0.96 4.56 -2.49
C SER A 149 -0.26 5.68 -1.71
N GLY A 150 -0.38 6.93 -2.16
CA GLY A 150 0.25 8.03 -1.45
C GLY A 150 0.19 9.35 -2.20
N VAL A 151 0.70 10.38 -1.55
CA VAL A 151 0.83 11.72 -2.13
C VAL A 151 2.16 11.85 -2.86
N SER A 152 2.12 12.36 -4.08
CA SER A 152 3.34 12.66 -4.83
C SER A 152 3.96 13.97 -4.31
N PRO A 153 5.23 13.97 -3.92
CA PRO A 153 5.93 15.22 -3.56
C PRO A 153 6.15 16.14 -4.74
N THR A 154 6.10 15.65 -5.98
CA THR A 154 6.33 16.46 -7.18
C THR A 154 5.09 17.24 -7.60
N ASP A 155 3.90 16.62 -7.60
CA ASP A 155 2.67 17.27 -8.07
C ASP A 155 1.62 17.48 -6.99
N GLY A 156 1.86 16.99 -5.77
CA GLY A 156 0.96 17.16 -4.63
C GLY A 156 -0.31 16.31 -4.68
N GLN A 157 -0.52 15.50 -5.71
CA GLN A 157 -1.72 14.71 -5.85
C GLN A 157 -1.68 13.43 -5.00
N TYR A 158 -2.82 13.03 -4.48
CA TYR A 158 -3.01 11.77 -3.77
C TYR A 158 -3.48 10.68 -4.73
N TYR A 159 -2.68 9.64 -4.85
CA TYR A 159 -2.88 8.50 -5.76
C TYR A 159 -3.44 7.30 -5.04
N ASP A 160 -4.36 6.62 -5.68
CA ASP A 160 -4.94 5.37 -5.22
C ASP A 160 -3.97 4.17 -5.37
N PRO A 161 -4.32 2.97 -4.87
CA PRO A 161 -3.49 1.77 -5.00
C PRO A 161 -3.32 1.26 -6.45
N PHE A 162 -4.12 1.75 -7.39
CA PHE A 162 -4.03 1.41 -8.81
C PHE A 162 -3.13 2.39 -9.58
N GLY A 163 -2.91 3.59 -9.06
CA GLY A 163 -2.05 4.62 -9.64
C GLY A 163 -2.81 5.77 -10.30
N VAL A 164 -4.08 5.91 -9.97
CA VAL A 164 -4.94 7.00 -10.45
C VAL A 164 -5.15 8.01 -9.32
N PRO A 165 -5.12 9.33 -9.60
CA PRO A 165 -5.46 10.32 -8.59
C PRO A 165 -6.89 10.17 -8.12
N TYR A 166 -7.13 10.26 -6.79
CA TYR A 166 -8.47 10.32 -6.24
C TYR A 166 -9.22 11.51 -6.78
N ARG A 167 -10.49 11.30 -7.09
CA ARG A 167 -11.41 12.37 -7.47
C ARG A 167 -12.21 12.81 -6.26
N ILE A 168 -12.44 14.11 -6.16
CA ILE A 168 -13.14 14.71 -5.03
C ILE A 168 -14.22 15.64 -5.59
N LYS A 169 -15.40 15.63 -4.99
CA LYS A 169 -16.40 16.67 -5.16
C LYS A 169 -16.76 17.26 -3.81
N ILE A 170 -16.93 18.54 -3.78
CA ILE A 170 -17.24 19.31 -2.58
C ILE A 170 -18.43 20.20 -2.91
N ASP A 171 -19.40 20.30 -2.01
CA ASP A 171 -20.55 21.18 -2.10
C ASP A 171 -20.09 22.66 -2.05
N GLY A 172 -19.73 23.20 -3.21
CA GLY A 172 -19.20 24.55 -3.35
C GLY A 172 -20.27 25.64 -3.32
N ASN A 173 -21.50 25.29 -3.64
CA ASN A 173 -22.65 26.19 -3.62
C ASN A 173 -23.40 26.20 -2.27
N TYR A 174 -23.05 25.27 -1.35
CA TYR A 174 -23.60 25.15 0.00
C TYR A 174 -25.12 24.85 0.03
N ASP A 175 -25.65 24.16 -0.97
CA ASP A 175 -27.05 23.76 -1.02
C ASP A 175 -27.32 22.38 -0.37
N ASN A 176 -26.26 21.72 0.09
CA ASN A 176 -26.26 20.37 0.68
C ASN A 176 -26.81 19.30 -0.28
N GLN A 177 -26.61 19.49 -1.57
CA GLN A 177 -27.01 18.57 -2.61
C GLN A 177 -25.85 18.33 -3.58
N MET A 178 -25.30 17.13 -3.57
CA MET A 178 -24.19 16.75 -4.43
C MET A 178 -24.70 15.90 -5.60
N PRO A 179 -24.51 16.33 -6.86
CA PRO A 179 -24.83 15.49 -8.00
C PRO A 179 -24.06 14.17 -7.96
N ASN A 180 -24.78 13.04 -7.95
CA ASN A 180 -24.17 11.72 -8.01
C ASN A 180 -23.51 11.53 -9.39
N PRO A 181 -22.22 11.19 -9.49
CA PRO A 181 -21.56 10.93 -10.78
C PRO A 181 -22.15 9.74 -11.54
N TYR A 182 -22.77 8.81 -10.82
CA TYR A 182 -23.36 7.59 -11.39
C TYR A 182 -24.86 7.75 -11.57
N THR A 183 -25.42 7.03 -12.55
CA THR A 183 -26.86 7.02 -12.77
C THR A 183 -27.60 6.35 -11.62
N SER A 184 -28.82 6.82 -11.37
CA SER A 184 -29.70 6.26 -10.33
C SER A 184 -29.92 4.76 -10.52
N ASN A 185 -30.07 4.03 -9.43
CA ASN A 185 -30.35 2.59 -9.39
C ASN A 185 -29.26 1.67 -9.98
N THR A 186 -28.03 2.16 -10.07
CA THR A 186 -26.89 1.37 -10.57
C THR A 186 -25.89 1.02 -9.47
N GLY A 187 -26.32 0.93 -8.22
CA GLY A 187 -25.48 0.53 -7.10
C GLY A 187 -24.79 1.69 -6.36
N ALA A 188 -24.73 2.90 -6.92
CA ALA A 188 -24.14 4.08 -6.26
C ALA A 188 -25.15 4.91 -5.43
N GLY A 189 -26.37 4.43 -5.29
CA GLY A 189 -27.45 5.13 -4.61
C GLY A 189 -28.14 6.18 -5.51
N PRO A 190 -29.26 6.73 -5.03
CA PRO A 190 -29.99 7.78 -5.76
C PRO A 190 -29.22 9.09 -5.74
N GLY A 191 -29.47 9.95 -6.72
CA GLY A 191 -29.01 11.35 -6.70
C GLY A 191 -30.21 12.30 -6.52
N PRO A 192 -29.98 13.55 -6.05
CA PRO A 192 -28.73 14.04 -5.49
C PRO A 192 -28.41 13.45 -4.11
N LEU A 193 -27.11 13.48 -3.73
CA LEU A 193 -26.64 13.01 -2.44
C LEU A 193 -26.66 14.18 -1.44
N SER A 194 -27.32 14.03 -0.31
CA SER A 194 -27.34 15.06 0.76
C SER A 194 -26.07 14.97 1.61
N ILE A 195 -24.90 15.21 0.98
CA ILE A 195 -23.57 15.08 1.58
C ILE A 195 -22.72 16.24 1.09
N GLY A 196 -21.97 16.87 1.99
CA GLY A 196 -21.15 18.05 1.66
C GLY A 196 -19.83 17.73 0.94
N ALA A 197 -19.39 16.48 0.92
CA ALA A 197 -18.20 16.05 0.17
C ALA A 197 -18.29 14.58 -0.19
N ILE A 198 -17.87 14.23 -1.39
CA ILE A 198 -17.72 12.85 -1.87
C ILE A 198 -16.37 12.67 -2.53
N ALA A 199 -15.86 11.45 -2.51
CA ALA A 199 -14.63 11.10 -3.20
C ALA A 199 -14.73 9.70 -3.81
N TRP A 200 -14.02 9.47 -4.91
CA TRP A 200 -13.97 8.16 -5.56
C TRP A 200 -12.63 7.88 -6.23
N SER A 201 -12.33 6.61 -6.39
CA SER A 201 -11.23 6.08 -7.19
C SER A 201 -11.79 5.52 -8.48
N ALA A 202 -11.11 5.77 -9.59
CA ALA A 202 -11.46 5.25 -10.90
C ALA A 202 -10.99 3.79 -11.11
N GLY A 203 -10.71 3.05 -10.04
CA GLY A 203 -10.39 1.65 -10.10
C GLY A 203 -9.12 1.30 -10.88
N LYS A 204 -9.06 0.07 -11.35
CA LYS A 204 -7.89 -0.49 -12.03
C LYS A 204 -7.79 -0.05 -13.50
N ASP A 205 -8.92 0.19 -14.14
CA ASP A 205 -8.97 0.65 -15.53
C ASP A 205 -8.71 2.16 -15.67
N GLY A 206 -8.80 2.91 -14.55
CA GLY A 206 -8.59 4.35 -14.51
C GLY A 206 -9.72 5.17 -15.12
N LEU A 207 -10.86 4.56 -15.40
CA LEU A 207 -12.00 5.18 -16.06
C LEU A 207 -13.15 5.38 -15.06
N ALA A 208 -13.58 6.62 -14.89
CA ALA A 208 -14.74 6.99 -14.09
C ALA A 208 -15.74 7.79 -14.96
N PRO A 209 -16.97 8.05 -14.50
CA PRO A 209 -17.99 8.76 -15.30
C PRO A 209 -17.54 10.12 -15.85
N ASP A 210 -16.60 10.77 -15.20
CA ASP A 210 -16.04 12.08 -15.57
C ASP A 210 -14.94 12.02 -16.64
N ASN A 211 -14.43 10.83 -16.98
CA ASN A 211 -13.34 10.66 -17.97
C ASN A 211 -13.58 9.49 -18.96
N GLY A 212 -14.83 9.17 -19.26
CA GLY A 212 -15.18 8.17 -20.25
C GLY A 212 -15.48 6.79 -19.70
N GLY A 213 -15.49 6.60 -18.37
CA GLY A 213 -15.99 5.41 -17.72
C GLY A 213 -17.52 5.31 -17.77
N THR A 214 -18.04 4.16 -17.35
CA THR A 214 -19.47 3.93 -17.27
C THR A 214 -20.10 4.67 -16.11
N ALA A 215 -21.25 5.29 -16.33
CA ALA A 215 -22.08 5.84 -15.26
C ALA A 215 -22.89 4.75 -14.51
N ASN A 216 -22.78 3.48 -14.90
CA ASN A 216 -23.36 2.36 -14.19
C ASN A 216 -22.35 1.77 -13.21
N PHE A 217 -22.49 2.10 -11.92
CA PHE A 217 -21.55 1.69 -10.88
C PHE A 217 -21.44 0.15 -10.76
N ASN A 218 -22.52 -0.60 -10.95
CA ASN A 218 -22.49 -2.07 -10.91
C ASN A 218 -21.58 -2.68 -11.99
N ASN A 219 -21.33 -1.96 -13.07
CA ASN A 219 -20.49 -2.40 -14.18
C ASN A 219 -19.09 -1.75 -14.17
N SER A 220 -18.77 -0.96 -13.14
CA SER A 220 -17.46 -0.34 -12.96
C SER A 220 -16.62 -1.11 -11.95
N ASP A 221 -15.32 -0.87 -11.95
CA ASP A 221 -14.42 -1.32 -10.90
C ASP A 221 -14.06 -0.19 -9.92
N ASP A 222 -14.77 0.91 -9.98
CA ASP A 222 -14.63 2.08 -9.15
C ASP A 222 -14.87 1.79 -7.67
N VAL A 223 -14.32 2.66 -6.82
CA VAL A 223 -14.57 2.65 -5.38
C VAL A 223 -15.10 4.03 -4.98
N ILE A 224 -16.20 4.08 -4.23
CA ILE A 224 -16.88 5.31 -3.84
C ILE A 224 -16.91 5.49 -2.32
N SER A 225 -16.91 6.74 -1.83
CA SER A 225 -16.88 7.03 -0.38
C SER A 225 -18.24 6.89 0.31
N TRP A 226 -19.34 7.06 -0.41
CA TRP A 226 -20.70 7.24 0.16
C TRP A 226 -21.53 5.98 0.25
N GLN A 227 -20.93 4.80 0.12
CA GLN A 227 -21.54 3.49 0.38
C GLN A 227 -20.67 2.64 1.29
#